data_e9624b6bc5860cf35834874eca30a148
#
_entry.id   e9624b6bc5860cf35834874eca30a148
#
_cell.length_a   1.000
_cell.length_b   1.000
_cell.length_c   1.000
_cell.angle_alpha   90.00
_cell.angle_beta   90.00
_cell.angle_gamma   90.00
#
_symmetry.space_group_name_H-M   'P 1'
#
loop_
_entity.id
_entity.type
_entity.pdbx_description
1 polymer ?
#
loop_
_entity_poly.entity_id
_entity_poly.type
_entity_poly.pdbx_seq_one_letter_code
_entity_poly.pdbx_strand_id
1 'polypeptide(L)'
;MRAIDYDKFFVKTYFITQAGDFIKTQEFSRKPADDEKLMTNDTVIESQKMKPSDIYEEGAVVFPVLHGPMGEDGSIQGFLEVLKIPYVGCNILSSSVAMDKITTKRVLASAGIPQVPYVAVIEGENIDEKIAAVEANLTYPVFTKPSNMGSSVGISKSENQDELRSALELAFKYDSRVLIEQGVNAREIEVGLLGNEGAKSSLPGEVVKDVAFYDYEAKYIDNKITMDIPAKLSEDVIATMRQYAEKAFHAIGGVGLARCDFFYTDKGEIFLNELNTMPGFTKWSMYPLLWENMGISYT
;
A
#
# COMPACT_ATOMS: atom_id res chain seq x y z
N MET A 1 -14.41 -0.85 -12.82
CA MET A 1 -15.72 -1.02 -13.49
C MET A 1 -15.57 -1.12 -15.02
N ARG A 2 -15.04 -0.10 -15.72
CA ARG A 2 -14.99 -0.10 -17.21
C ARG A 2 -14.02 -1.10 -17.84
N ALA A 3 -13.15 -1.72 -17.07
CA ALA A 3 -12.19 -2.74 -17.52
C ALA A 3 -12.63 -4.19 -17.24
N ILE A 4 -13.75 -4.41 -16.57
CA ILE A 4 -14.24 -5.75 -16.26
C ILE A 4 -14.76 -6.43 -17.52
N ASP A 5 -14.49 -7.73 -17.66
CA ASP A 5 -15.02 -8.59 -18.70
C ASP A 5 -16.48 -9.01 -18.37
N TYR A 6 -17.43 -8.27 -18.94
CA TYR A 6 -18.87 -8.49 -18.69
C TYR A 6 -19.46 -9.71 -19.42
N ASP A 7 -18.68 -10.39 -20.26
CA ASP A 7 -19.07 -11.69 -20.79
C ASP A 7 -18.88 -12.81 -19.75
N LYS A 8 -18.05 -12.52 -18.70
CA LYS A 8 -17.77 -13.47 -17.62
C LYS A 8 -18.34 -13.08 -16.27
N PHE A 9 -18.53 -11.78 -16.03
CA PHE A 9 -18.89 -11.27 -14.71
C PHE A 9 -20.12 -10.36 -14.75
N PHE A 10 -21.04 -10.62 -13.84
CA PHE A 10 -22.04 -9.66 -13.41
C PHE A 10 -21.50 -8.93 -12.18
N VAL A 11 -21.62 -7.60 -12.12
CA VAL A 11 -20.96 -6.80 -11.08
C VAL A 11 -21.97 -6.07 -10.23
N LYS A 12 -21.84 -6.23 -8.92
CA LYS A 12 -22.55 -5.43 -7.91
C LYS A 12 -21.53 -4.56 -7.18
N THR A 13 -21.87 -3.30 -7.01
CA THR A 13 -20.98 -2.37 -6.28
C THR A 13 -21.58 -2.04 -4.92
N TYR A 14 -20.69 -1.97 -3.94
CA TYR A 14 -21.01 -1.60 -2.56
C TYR A 14 -20.09 -0.47 -2.15
N PHE A 15 -20.61 0.47 -1.40
CA PHE A 15 -19.84 1.56 -0.82
C PHE A 15 -19.88 1.44 0.70
N ILE A 16 -18.72 1.58 1.34
CA ILE A 16 -18.61 1.61 2.80
C ILE A 16 -18.33 3.06 3.19
N THR A 17 -19.22 3.65 3.99
CA THR A 17 -19.05 5.02 4.47
C THR A 17 -17.97 5.10 5.54
N GLN A 18 -17.46 6.29 5.84
CA GLN A 18 -16.54 6.50 6.97
C GLN A 18 -17.15 6.13 8.33
N ALA A 19 -18.48 6.15 8.44
CA ALA A 19 -19.20 5.70 9.63
C ALA A 19 -19.37 4.18 9.72
N GLY A 20 -18.92 3.42 8.69
CA GLY A 20 -19.04 1.97 8.64
C GLY A 20 -20.37 1.46 8.07
N ASP A 21 -21.21 2.32 7.52
CA ASP A 21 -22.44 1.90 6.86
C ASP A 21 -22.15 1.25 5.51
N PHE A 22 -22.79 0.13 5.23
CA PHE A 22 -22.75 -0.54 3.93
C PHE A 22 -23.90 -0.07 3.07
N ILE A 23 -23.59 0.41 1.87
CA ILE A 23 -24.56 0.94 0.90
C ILE A 23 -24.50 0.09 -0.35
N LYS A 24 -25.62 -0.52 -0.72
CA LYS A 24 -25.74 -1.17 -2.03
C LYS A 24 -25.93 -0.09 -3.07
N THR A 25 -25.06 -0.06 -4.09
CA THR A 25 -25.05 1.03 -5.04
C THR A 25 -25.64 0.63 -6.39
N GLN A 26 -24.84 0.10 -7.29
CA GLN A 26 -25.23 -0.17 -8.67
C GLN A 26 -24.97 -1.63 -9.04
N GLU A 27 -25.72 -2.12 -10.03
CA GLU A 27 -25.52 -3.43 -10.63
C GLU A 27 -25.25 -3.27 -12.12
N PHE A 28 -24.31 -4.04 -12.63
CA PHE A 28 -23.89 -3.94 -14.01
C PHE A 28 -23.83 -5.33 -14.65
N SER A 29 -24.62 -5.51 -15.71
CA SER A 29 -24.54 -6.65 -16.64
C SER A 29 -23.83 -6.30 -17.95
N ARG A 30 -23.38 -5.06 -18.08
CA ARG A 30 -22.65 -4.53 -19.24
C ARG A 30 -21.62 -3.50 -18.80
N LYS A 31 -20.66 -3.23 -19.67
CA LYS A 31 -19.69 -2.15 -19.45
C LYS A 31 -20.44 -0.81 -19.30
N PRO A 32 -20.20 -0.07 -18.22
CA PRO A 32 -20.75 1.28 -18.06
C PRO A 32 -20.25 2.20 -19.16
N ALA A 33 -21.12 3.08 -19.67
CA ALA A 33 -20.75 4.12 -20.62
C ALA A 33 -19.77 5.13 -20.00
N ASP A 34 -19.02 5.86 -20.83
CA ASP A 34 -17.99 6.80 -20.32
C ASP A 34 -18.59 7.97 -19.55
N ASP A 35 -19.81 8.39 -19.91
CA ASP A 35 -20.61 9.44 -19.26
C ASP A 35 -21.49 8.91 -18.13
N GLU A 36 -21.61 7.60 -17.96
CA GLU A 36 -22.40 6.98 -16.89
C GLU A 36 -21.76 7.28 -15.53
N LYS A 37 -22.49 8.01 -14.67
CA LYS A 37 -22.04 8.33 -13.33
C LYS A 37 -21.98 7.07 -12.47
N LEU A 38 -20.80 6.76 -11.99
CA LEU A 38 -20.62 5.79 -10.92
C LEU A 38 -20.87 6.49 -9.58
N MET A 39 -21.35 5.75 -8.58
CA MET A 39 -21.66 6.32 -7.28
C MET A 39 -20.39 6.90 -6.61
N THR A 40 -20.58 8.05 -5.97
CA THR A 40 -19.56 8.76 -5.16
C THR A 40 -20.12 8.99 -3.76
N ASN A 41 -19.28 9.46 -2.85
CA ASN A 41 -19.68 9.80 -1.46
C ASN A 41 -20.90 10.73 -1.40
N ASP A 42 -21.05 11.63 -2.37
CA ASP A 42 -22.13 12.64 -2.41
C ASP A 42 -23.49 12.06 -2.84
N THR A 43 -23.51 10.79 -3.25
CA THR A 43 -24.70 10.13 -3.79
C THR A 43 -25.25 9.02 -2.89
N VAL A 44 -24.77 8.93 -1.64
CA VAL A 44 -25.26 7.95 -0.65
C VAL A 44 -26.71 8.26 -0.30
N ILE A 45 -27.58 7.27 -0.50
CA ILE A 45 -29.00 7.36 -0.19
C ILE A 45 -29.31 6.48 1.03
N GLU A 46 -29.90 7.04 2.07
CA GLU A 46 -30.21 6.34 3.33
C GLU A 46 -31.02 5.04 3.13
N SER A 47 -31.95 5.04 2.16
CA SER A 47 -32.76 3.86 1.83
C SER A 47 -31.97 2.70 1.20
N GLN A 48 -30.70 2.93 0.83
CA GLN A 48 -29.80 1.92 0.27
C GLN A 48 -28.87 1.29 1.32
N LYS A 49 -28.96 1.72 2.58
CA LYS A 49 -28.25 1.08 3.69
C LYS A 49 -28.69 -0.37 3.83
N MET A 50 -27.73 -1.23 4.05
CA MET A 50 -27.94 -2.66 4.19
C MET A 50 -27.14 -3.21 5.38
N LYS A 51 -27.47 -4.40 5.83
CA LYS A 51 -26.63 -5.10 6.80
C LYS A 51 -25.34 -5.54 6.11
N PRO A 52 -24.18 -5.40 6.76
CA PRO A 52 -22.92 -5.85 6.18
C PRO A 52 -22.94 -7.31 5.70
N SER A 53 -23.63 -8.21 6.41
CA SER A 53 -23.78 -9.62 6.04
C SER A 53 -24.51 -9.85 4.71
N ASP A 54 -25.32 -8.89 4.27
CA ASP A 54 -26.17 -9.04 3.08
C ASP A 54 -25.37 -8.86 1.76
N ILE A 55 -24.04 -8.62 1.84
CA ILE A 55 -23.13 -8.70 0.68
C ILE A 55 -22.89 -10.15 0.23
N TYR A 56 -23.21 -11.15 1.08
CA TYR A 56 -23.03 -12.55 0.72
C TYR A 56 -23.95 -12.93 -0.45
N GLU A 57 -23.36 -13.54 -1.44
CA GLU A 57 -24.07 -14.13 -2.58
C GLU A 57 -23.33 -15.40 -3.02
N GLU A 58 -24.06 -16.49 -3.21
CA GLU A 58 -23.47 -17.77 -3.63
C GLU A 58 -22.76 -17.63 -5.00
N GLY A 59 -21.53 -18.09 -5.09
CA GLY A 59 -20.71 -18.00 -6.30
C GLY A 59 -20.08 -16.62 -6.56
N ALA A 60 -20.33 -15.63 -5.70
CA ALA A 60 -19.70 -14.34 -5.83
C ALA A 60 -18.25 -14.31 -5.27
N VAL A 61 -17.43 -13.43 -5.84
CA VAL A 61 -16.10 -13.08 -5.36
C VAL A 61 -16.06 -11.58 -5.12
N VAL A 62 -15.61 -11.16 -3.95
CA VAL A 62 -15.43 -9.73 -3.63
C VAL A 62 -14.07 -9.26 -4.12
N PHE A 63 -14.04 -8.14 -4.84
CA PHE A 63 -12.82 -7.42 -5.16
C PHE A 63 -12.79 -6.13 -4.34
N PRO A 64 -12.09 -6.13 -3.18
CA PRO A 64 -11.98 -4.92 -2.37
C PRO A 64 -11.15 -3.87 -3.12
N VAL A 65 -11.62 -2.62 -3.12
CA VAL A 65 -10.88 -1.45 -3.64
C VAL A 65 -10.92 -0.41 -2.52
N LEU A 66 -10.23 -0.72 -1.44
CA LEU A 66 -10.21 0.06 -0.20
C LEU A 66 -8.75 0.32 0.16
N HIS A 67 -8.43 1.55 0.57
CA HIS A 67 -7.06 1.92 0.92
C HIS A 67 -6.97 2.39 2.37
N GLY A 68 -5.80 2.19 2.99
CA GLY A 68 -5.52 2.57 4.36
C GLY A 68 -6.20 1.71 5.43
N PRO A 69 -6.34 2.24 6.65
CA PRO A 69 -6.97 1.52 7.77
C PRO A 69 -8.36 0.98 7.43
N MET A 70 -8.69 -0.18 7.96
CA MET A 70 -9.91 -0.99 7.72
C MET A 70 -9.97 -1.64 6.31
N GLY A 71 -9.20 -1.18 5.33
CA GLY A 71 -9.13 -1.75 3.98
C GLY A 71 -7.92 -2.66 3.76
N GLU A 72 -6.73 -2.23 4.20
CA GLU A 72 -5.45 -2.89 3.94
C GLU A 72 -4.85 -3.59 5.16
N ASP A 73 -5.50 -3.53 6.33
CA ASP A 73 -4.97 -3.95 7.63
C ASP A 73 -5.47 -5.33 8.10
N GLY A 74 -6.20 -6.06 7.26
CA GLY A 74 -6.80 -7.34 7.61
C GLY A 74 -8.25 -7.25 8.10
N SER A 75 -8.78 -6.06 8.37
CA SER A 75 -10.14 -5.89 8.91
C SER A 75 -11.22 -6.33 7.94
N ILE A 76 -11.22 -5.81 6.72
CA ILE A 76 -12.19 -6.23 5.69
C ILE A 76 -11.97 -7.69 5.28
N GLN A 77 -10.72 -8.15 5.23
CA GLN A 77 -10.38 -9.54 4.93
C GLN A 77 -10.98 -10.48 5.98
N GLY A 78 -10.81 -10.13 7.27
CA GLY A 78 -11.39 -10.90 8.38
C GLY A 78 -12.92 -10.93 8.35
N PHE A 79 -13.56 -9.82 8.02
CA PHE A 79 -15.00 -9.77 7.82
C PHE A 79 -15.46 -10.71 6.70
N LEU A 80 -14.80 -10.70 5.55
CA LEU A 80 -15.12 -11.57 4.42
C LEU A 80 -14.88 -13.04 4.74
N GLU A 81 -13.79 -13.39 5.44
CA GLU A 81 -13.49 -14.77 5.85
C GLU A 81 -14.53 -15.31 6.83
N VAL A 82 -14.98 -14.52 7.82
CA VAL A 82 -16.05 -14.92 8.75
C VAL A 82 -17.35 -15.22 8.02
N LEU A 83 -17.66 -14.45 6.97
CA LEU A 83 -18.83 -14.69 6.12
C LEU A 83 -18.62 -15.76 5.05
N LYS A 84 -17.40 -16.36 4.96
CA LYS A 84 -17.00 -17.35 3.93
C LYS A 84 -17.17 -16.82 2.52
N ILE A 85 -16.91 -15.55 2.30
CA ILE A 85 -16.93 -14.90 0.99
C ILE A 85 -15.53 -14.91 0.40
N PRO A 86 -15.30 -15.54 -0.77
CA PRO A 86 -14.04 -15.44 -1.48
C PRO A 86 -13.75 -14.00 -1.89
N TYR A 87 -12.47 -13.60 -1.83
CA TYR A 87 -12.07 -12.26 -2.22
C TYR A 87 -10.71 -12.25 -2.93
N VAL A 88 -10.45 -11.18 -3.67
CA VAL A 88 -9.19 -10.93 -4.36
C VAL A 88 -8.26 -10.14 -3.44
N GLY A 89 -6.99 -10.54 -3.41
CA GLY A 89 -5.95 -9.83 -2.65
C GLY A 89 -5.34 -10.68 -1.53
N CYS A 90 -4.55 -10.04 -0.70
CA CYS A 90 -3.86 -10.65 0.42
C CYS A 90 -4.82 -11.06 1.54
N ASN A 91 -4.45 -12.10 2.31
CA ASN A 91 -5.21 -12.59 3.45
C ASN A 91 -5.06 -11.69 4.70
N ILE A 92 -5.71 -12.05 5.80
CA ILE A 92 -5.68 -11.29 7.06
C ILE A 92 -4.25 -11.09 7.54
N LEU A 93 -3.46 -12.15 7.62
CA LEU A 93 -2.11 -12.10 8.18
C LEU A 93 -1.21 -11.18 7.37
N SER A 94 -1.12 -11.40 6.06
CA SER A 94 -0.26 -10.60 5.18
C SER A 94 -0.68 -9.13 5.13
N SER A 95 -1.98 -8.85 5.13
CA SER A 95 -2.50 -7.48 5.18
C SER A 95 -2.14 -6.79 6.50
N SER A 96 -2.36 -7.44 7.64
CA SER A 96 -2.03 -6.88 8.96
C SER A 96 -0.53 -6.66 9.16
N VAL A 97 0.30 -7.60 8.70
CA VAL A 97 1.77 -7.46 8.77
C VAL A 97 2.24 -6.31 7.88
N ALA A 98 1.76 -6.25 6.64
CA ALA A 98 2.18 -5.22 5.69
C ALA A 98 1.75 -3.81 6.09
N MET A 99 0.61 -3.66 6.77
CA MET A 99 0.11 -2.36 7.24
C MET A 99 0.95 -1.81 8.39
N ASP A 100 1.39 -2.64 9.35
CA ASP A 100 2.23 -2.21 10.47
C ASP A 100 3.71 -2.18 10.05
N LYS A 101 4.24 -0.97 9.80
CA LYS A 101 5.62 -0.76 9.31
C LYS A 101 6.69 -1.37 10.21
N ILE A 102 6.51 -1.30 11.54
CA ILE A 102 7.47 -1.88 12.51
C ILE A 102 7.46 -3.41 12.40
N THR A 103 6.29 -4.02 12.31
CA THR A 103 6.14 -5.48 12.17
C THR A 103 6.67 -5.95 10.83
N THR A 104 6.32 -5.26 9.74
CA THR A 104 6.87 -5.50 8.40
C THR A 104 8.39 -5.52 8.43
N LYS A 105 9.02 -4.49 8.98
CA LYS A 105 10.49 -4.40 9.05
C LYS A 105 11.12 -5.56 9.82
N ARG A 106 10.50 -6.00 10.91
CA ARG A 106 10.97 -7.16 11.68
C ARG A 106 10.89 -8.47 10.89
N VAL A 107 9.77 -8.68 10.19
CA VAL A 107 9.59 -9.86 9.32
C VAL A 107 10.59 -9.84 8.16
N LEU A 108 10.74 -8.72 7.48
CA LEU A 108 11.69 -8.57 6.38
C LEU A 108 13.15 -8.75 6.82
N ALA A 109 13.52 -8.25 8.00
CA ALA A 109 14.85 -8.45 8.58
C ALA A 109 15.12 -9.95 8.83
N SER A 110 14.13 -10.69 9.38
CA SER A 110 14.26 -12.12 9.59
C SER A 110 14.41 -12.91 8.28
N ALA A 111 13.87 -12.37 7.21
CA ALA A 111 14.04 -12.90 5.85
C ALA A 111 15.34 -12.41 5.18
N GLY A 112 16.19 -11.61 5.83
CA GLY A 112 17.43 -11.10 5.28
C GLY A 112 17.23 -10.15 4.10
N ILE A 113 16.16 -9.37 4.10
CA ILE A 113 15.87 -8.36 3.07
C ILE A 113 16.40 -7.02 3.56
N PRO A 114 17.26 -6.33 2.79
CA PRO A 114 17.80 -5.03 3.18
C PRO A 114 16.71 -3.97 3.33
N GLN A 115 16.85 -3.15 4.36
CA GLN A 115 15.93 -2.07 4.69
C GLN A 115 16.71 -0.86 5.19
N VAL A 116 16.12 0.31 5.04
CA VAL A 116 16.67 1.54 5.62
C VAL A 116 16.76 1.37 7.15
N PRO A 117 17.89 1.75 7.79
CA PRO A 117 18.03 1.73 9.25
C PRO A 117 16.93 2.52 9.94
N TYR A 118 16.48 2.03 11.09
CA TYR A 118 15.36 2.62 11.80
C TYR A 118 15.42 2.43 13.31
N VAL A 119 14.68 3.27 14.03
CA VAL A 119 14.37 3.13 15.46
C VAL A 119 12.85 3.11 15.63
N ALA A 120 12.33 2.14 16.37
CA ALA A 120 10.92 2.07 16.72
C ALA A 120 10.67 2.71 18.09
N VAL A 121 9.60 3.48 18.20
CA VAL A 121 9.16 4.14 19.44
C VAL A 121 7.72 3.78 19.71
N ILE A 122 7.43 3.37 20.94
CA ILE A 122 6.07 3.03 21.39
C ILE A 122 5.62 4.11 22.37
N GLU A 123 4.38 4.50 22.32
CA GLU A 123 3.79 5.47 23.24
C GLU A 123 4.00 5.06 24.69
N GLY A 124 4.42 6.01 25.54
CA GLY A 124 4.77 5.77 26.94
C GLY A 124 6.23 5.40 27.19
N GLU A 125 7.05 5.14 26.16
CA GLU A 125 8.50 5.00 26.32
C GLU A 125 9.16 6.37 26.59
N ASN A 126 10.35 6.34 27.19
CA ASN A 126 11.12 7.56 27.46
C ASN A 126 11.63 8.18 26.15
N ILE A 127 11.08 9.32 25.78
CA ILE A 127 11.37 10.01 24.51
C ILE A 127 12.83 10.45 24.43
N ASP A 128 13.44 10.92 25.54
CA ASP A 128 14.84 11.37 25.54
C ASP A 128 15.80 10.18 25.27
N GLU A 129 15.53 9.04 25.85
CA GLU A 129 16.29 7.81 25.57
C GLU A 129 16.13 7.37 24.13
N LYS A 130 14.93 7.50 23.55
CA LYS A 130 14.67 7.15 22.14
C LYS A 130 15.36 8.11 21.19
N ILE A 131 15.33 9.41 21.45
CA ILE A 131 16.07 10.40 20.66
C ILE A 131 17.57 10.11 20.72
N ALA A 132 18.11 9.83 21.91
CA ALA A 132 19.53 9.44 22.03
C ALA A 132 19.85 8.16 21.24
N ALA A 133 18.94 7.18 21.23
CA ALA A 133 19.09 5.98 20.41
C ALA A 133 19.04 6.29 18.90
N VAL A 134 18.20 7.22 18.46
CA VAL A 134 18.18 7.70 17.06
C VAL A 134 19.54 8.31 16.71
N GLU A 135 20.04 9.26 17.51
CA GLU A 135 21.31 9.96 17.24
C GLU A 135 22.55 9.03 17.31
N ALA A 136 22.45 7.93 18.07
CA ALA A 136 23.49 6.91 18.12
C ALA A 136 23.52 5.98 16.89
N ASN A 137 22.39 5.79 16.20
CA ASN A 137 22.25 4.80 15.13
C ASN A 137 21.93 5.40 13.76
N LEU A 138 21.38 6.60 13.70
CA LEU A 138 20.95 7.30 12.48
C LEU A 138 21.62 8.67 12.39
N THR A 139 21.58 9.25 11.20
CA THR A 139 22.03 10.63 10.94
C THR A 139 20.87 11.45 10.36
N TYR A 140 20.79 12.72 10.74
CA TYR A 140 19.79 13.61 10.13
C TYR A 140 20.07 13.85 8.64
N PRO A 141 19.04 14.03 7.78
CA PRO A 141 17.65 14.02 8.14
C PRO A 141 17.11 12.62 8.44
N VAL A 142 16.13 12.55 9.34
CA VAL A 142 15.35 11.33 9.60
C VAL A 142 13.87 11.57 9.28
N PHE A 143 13.15 10.47 9.01
CA PHE A 143 11.70 10.52 8.74
C PHE A 143 10.94 9.80 9.85
N THR A 144 10.03 10.52 10.50
CA THR A 144 9.13 9.99 11.52
C THR A 144 7.79 9.61 10.88
N LYS A 145 7.33 8.37 11.11
CA LYS A 145 6.13 7.82 10.46
C LYS A 145 5.27 7.07 11.50
N PRO A 146 3.95 7.31 11.58
CA PRO A 146 3.03 6.38 12.26
C PRO A 146 3.12 4.99 11.65
N SER A 147 3.05 3.93 12.45
CA SER A 147 3.27 2.55 11.99
C SER A 147 2.15 2.05 11.09
N ASN A 148 0.89 2.37 11.42
CA ASN A 148 -0.31 1.83 10.76
C ASN A 148 -1.06 2.87 9.90
N MET A 149 -0.35 3.86 9.37
CA MET A 149 -0.94 4.87 8.48
C MET A 149 -0.38 4.75 7.07
N GLY A 150 -1.26 4.99 6.08
CA GLY A 150 -0.90 5.08 4.66
C GLY A 150 -0.85 6.51 4.13
N SER A 151 -0.59 6.67 2.84
CA SER A 151 -0.72 7.94 2.10
C SER A 151 0.02 9.14 2.72
N SER A 152 1.17 8.91 3.35
CA SER A 152 2.00 9.94 3.99
C SER A 152 1.35 10.69 5.16
N VAL A 153 0.23 10.21 5.72
CA VAL A 153 -0.42 10.83 6.88
C VAL A 153 0.49 10.76 8.10
N GLY A 154 0.73 11.90 8.74
CA GLY A 154 1.55 12.00 9.95
C GLY A 154 3.06 11.80 9.73
N ILE A 155 3.54 11.76 8.48
CA ILE A 155 4.98 11.69 8.18
C ILE A 155 5.60 13.08 8.33
N SER A 156 6.75 13.13 9.00
CA SER A 156 7.54 14.35 9.15
C SER A 156 9.01 14.07 8.86
N LYS A 157 9.67 14.99 8.18
CA LYS A 157 11.14 15.04 8.03
C LYS A 157 11.71 15.89 9.15
N SER A 158 12.78 15.46 9.78
CA SER A 158 13.47 16.18 10.85
C SER A 158 14.95 16.32 10.51
N GLU A 159 15.47 17.54 10.63
CA GLU A 159 16.87 17.87 10.37
C GLU A 159 17.70 17.97 11.67
N ASN A 160 17.03 17.93 12.83
CA ASN A 160 17.64 18.06 14.16
C ASN A 160 16.73 17.46 15.24
N GLN A 161 17.24 17.46 16.49
CA GLN A 161 16.57 16.87 17.65
C GLN A 161 15.23 17.55 18.00
N ASP A 162 15.15 18.89 17.90
CA ASP A 162 13.93 19.62 18.27
C ASP A 162 12.79 19.33 17.28
N GLU A 163 13.13 19.26 16.00
CA GLU A 163 12.18 18.85 14.95
C GLU A 163 11.75 17.40 15.13
N LEU A 164 12.67 16.49 15.49
CA LEU A 164 12.35 15.10 15.75
C LEU A 164 11.37 14.94 16.92
N ARG A 165 11.56 15.73 18.00
CA ARG A 165 10.64 15.71 19.13
C ARG A 165 9.24 16.16 18.72
N SER A 166 9.14 17.24 17.98
CA SER A 166 7.87 17.73 17.44
C SER A 166 7.21 16.74 16.48
N ALA A 167 8.01 16.05 15.65
CA ALA A 167 7.54 15.01 14.74
C ALA A 167 6.98 13.79 15.48
N LEU A 168 7.59 13.38 16.60
CA LEU A 168 7.08 12.31 17.46
C LEU A 168 5.74 12.68 18.09
N GLU A 169 5.63 13.90 18.64
CA GLU A 169 4.36 14.41 19.20
C GLU A 169 3.24 14.45 18.16
N LEU A 170 3.56 14.79 16.92
CA LEU A 170 2.59 14.75 15.83
C LEU A 170 2.20 13.32 15.47
N ALA A 171 3.17 12.43 15.29
CA ALA A 171 2.94 11.05 14.88
C ALA A 171 2.10 10.26 15.91
N PHE A 172 2.32 10.49 17.21
CA PHE A 172 1.52 9.89 18.29
C PHE A 172 0.06 10.33 18.34
N LYS A 173 -0.33 11.39 17.61
CA LYS A 173 -1.75 11.72 17.43
C LYS A 173 -2.48 10.76 16.51
N TYR A 174 -1.73 10.01 15.70
CA TYR A 174 -2.26 9.07 14.69
C TYR A 174 -2.07 7.61 15.07
N ASP A 175 -0.99 7.27 15.79
CA ASP A 175 -0.68 5.90 16.14
C ASP A 175 0.18 5.85 17.42
N SER A 176 -0.09 4.89 18.28
CA SER A 176 0.73 4.60 19.47
C SER A 176 2.10 3.97 19.14
N ARG A 177 2.34 3.62 17.90
CA ARG A 177 3.56 3.00 17.37
C ARG A 177 4.15 3.89 16.28
N VAL A 178 5.38 4.32 16.46
CA VAL A 178 6.05 5.26 15.55
C VAL A 178 7.38 4.68 15.08
N LEU A 179 7.65 4.83 13.80
CA LEU A 179 8.90 4.45 13.16
C LEU A 179 9.71 5.71 12.82
N ILE A 180 10.99 5.72 13.17
CA ILE A 180 11.94 6.77 12.77
C ILE A 180 12.95 6.11 11.85
N GLU A 181 13.04 6.56 10.61
CA GLU A 181 13.91 5.99 9.58
C GLU A 181 14.98 6.97 9.14
N GLN A 182 16.15 6.40 8.78
CA GLN A 182 17.21 7.15 8.11
C GLN A 182 16.69 7.77 6.81
N GLY A 183 16.88 9.07 6.62
CA GLY A 183 16.65 9.70 5.32
C GLY A 183 17.69 9.23 4.29
N VAL A 184 17.23 8.79 3.14
CA VAL A 184 18.06 8.34 2.02
C VAL A 184 17.72 9.12 0.75
N ASN A 185 18.74 9.49 -0.02
CA ASN A 185 18.51 9.99 -1.38
C ASN A 185 18.43 8.79 -2.32
N ALA A 186 17.27 8.55 -2.90
CA ALA A 186 17.03 7.35 -3.67
C ALA A 186 15.95 7.56 -4.74
N ARG A 187 16.02 6.75 -5.80
CA ARG A 187 14.96 6.55 -6.77
C ARG A 187 13.90 5.64 -6.14
N GLU A 188 12.62 5.90 -6.43
CA GLU A 188 11.50 5.07 -5.97
C GLU A 188 11.12 4.08 -7.07
N ILE A 189 11.32 2.80 -6.78
CA ILE A 189 11.12 1.69 -7.73
C ILE A 189 10.05 0.77 -7.19
N GLU A 190 9.07 0.42 -8.02
CA GLU A 190 7.93 -0.41 -7.64
C GLU A 190 7.93 -1.73 -8.42
N VAL A 191 7.60 -2.84 -7.74
CA VAL A 191 7.50 -4.18 -8.32
C VAL A 191 6.16 -4.80 -7.93
N GLY A 192 5.36 -5.19 -8.92
CA GLY A 192 4.08 -5.88 -8.71
C GLY A 192 4.28 -7.38 -8.46
N LEU A 193 3.52 -7.95 -7.52
CA LEU A 193 3.39 -9.39 -7.26
C LEU A 193 1.99 -9.84 -7.63
N LEU A 194 1.88 -11.02 -8.28
CA LEU A 194 0.59 -11.60 -8.66
C LEU A 194 0.66 -13.14 -8.57
N GLY A 195 -0.29 -13.72 -7.87
CA GLY A 195 -0.48 -15.15 -7.70
C GLY A 195 -0.52 -15.59 -6.25
N ASN A 196 -0.73 -16.89 -6.07
CA ASN A 196 -0.72 -17.55 -4.76
C ASN A 196 0.60 -18.33 -4.62
N GLU A 197 0.56 -19.68 -4.60
CA GLU A 197 1.76 -20.49 -4.67
C GLU A 197 2.50 -20.22 -6.00
N GLY A 198 3.79 -19.84 -5.92
CA GLY A 198 4.57 -19.46 -7.09
C GLY A 198 4.19 -18.10 -7.68
N ALA A 199 3.80 -17.14 -6.85
CA ALA A 199 3.54 -15.77 -7.27
C ALA A 199 4.67 -15.22 -8.14
N LYS A 200 4.31 -14.49 -9.20
CA LYS A 200 5.26 -13.87 -10.13
C LYS A 200 5.47 -12.42 -9.78
N SER A 201 6.67 -11.93 -10.04
CA SER A 201 7.00 -10.50 -9.97
C SER A 201 7.00 -9.86 -11.35
N SER A 202 6.55 -8.61 -11.45
CA SER A 202 6.66 -7.81 -12.67
C SER A 202 8.11 -7.36 -12.92
N LEU A 203 8.35 -6.77 -14.10
CA LEU A 203 9.50 -5.87 -14.25
C LEU A 203 9.29 -4.63 -13.37
N PRO A 204 10.39 -4.03 -12.82
CA PRO A 204 10.27 -2.82 -12.02
C PRO A 204 9.78 -1.62 -12.84
N GLY A 205 8.99 -0.75 -12.22
CA GLY A 205 8.66 0.58 -12.69
C GLY A 205 9.24 1.64 -11.75
N GLU A 206 9.49 2.83 -12.27
CA GLU A 206 10.01 3.96 -11.50
C GLU A 206 8.98 5.08 -11.42
N VAL A 207 8.82 5.64 -10.23
CA VAL A 207 8.08 6.88 -10.00
C VAL A 207 9.07 8.04 -10.14
N VAL A 208 9.04 8.72 -11.28
CA VAL A 208 9.89 9.88 -11.54
C VAL A 208 9.21 11.14 -11.02
N LYS A 209 9.83 11.80 -10.05
CA LYS A 209 9.31 13.01 -9.40
C LYS A 209 10.08 14.24 -9.85
N ASP A 210 9.37 15.30 -10.18
CA ASP A 210 9.97 16.60 -10.51
C ASP A 210 10.37 17.42 -9.27
N VAL A 211 10.04 16.97 -8.04
CA VAL A 211 10.29 17.68 -6.77
C VAL A 211 10.77 16.74 -5.67
N ALA A 212 11.64 17.25 -4.78
CA ALA A 212 12.35 16.47 -3.77
C ALA A 212 11.49 15.95 -2.60
N PHE A 213 10.30 16.48 -2.36
CA PHE A 213 9.37 16.03 -1.32
C PHE A 213 7.93 15.99 -1.84
N TYR A 214 7.26 14.88 -1.62
CA TYR A 214 5.98 14.56 -2.22
C TYR A 214 4.94 14.26 -1.12
N ASP A 215 4.07 15.24 -0.85
CA ASP A 215 2.97 15.09 0.11
C ASP A 215 1.70 14.49 -0.54
N TYR A 216 0.66 14.37 0.28
CA TYR A 216 -0.64 13.83 -0.14
C TYR A 216 -1.29 14.61 -1.28
N GLU A 217 -1.18 15.94 -1.27
CA GLU A 217 -1.81 16.80 -2.30
C GLU A 217 -1.15 16.61 -3.66
N ALA A 218 0.17 16.52 -3.69
CA ALA A 218 0.93 16.29 -4.90
C ALA A 218 0.69 14.87 -5.50
N LYS A 219 0.40 13.86 -4.67
CA LYS A 219 0.10 12.48 -5.14
C LYS A 219 -1.21 12.37 -5.90
N TYR A 220 -2.22 13.15 -5.56
CA TYR A 220 -3.59 12.93 -6.03
C TYR A 220 -4.20 14.11 -6.79
N ILE A 221 -3.63 15.31 -6.67
CA ILE A 221 -4.22 16.54 -7.22
C ILE A 221 -3.44 17.08 -8.43
N ASP A 222 -2.10 17.09 -8.40
CA ASP A 222 -1.29 17.83 -9.38
C ASP A 222 -0.86 17.06 -10.64
N ASN A 223 -1.08 15.73 -10.72
CA ASN A 223 -0.76 14.86 -11.87
C ASN A 223 0.65 15.07 -12.51
N LYS A 224 1.65 15.46 -11.73
CA LYS A 224 3.04 15.70 -12.18
C LYS A 224 3.96 14.49 -12.00
N ILE A 225 3.38 13.28 -11.92
CA ILE A 225 4.14 12.05 -11.83
C ILE A 225 4.36 11.51 -13.24
N THR A 226 5.61 11.27 -13.58
CA THR A 226 5.97 10.46 -14.75
C THR A 226 6.33 9.06 -14.26
N MET A 227 5.89 8.03 -14.96
CA MET A 227 6.22 6.63 -14.68
C MET A 227 7.07 6.08 -15.81
N ASP A 228 8.27 5.63 -15.50
CA ASP A 228 9.11 4.88 -16.42
C ASP A 228 8.88 3.38 -16.24
N ILE A 229 8.27 2.72 -17.23
CA ILE A 229 7.97 1.28 -17.20
C ILE A 229 8.45 0.63 -18.52
N PRO A 230 9.41 -0.31 -18.47
CA PRO A 230 10.19 -0.70 -17.31
C PRO A 230 11.16 0.39 -16.85
N ALA A 231 11.51 0.40 -15.56
CA ALA A 231 12.52 1.30 -15.00
C ALA A 231 13.89 1.10 -15.66
N LYS A 232 14.64 2.17 -15.87
CA LYS A 232 15.99 2.13 -16.46
C LYS A 232 17.02 1.67 -15.40
N LEU A 233 17.16 0.36 -15.28
CA LEU A 233 18.05 -0.34 -14.33
C LEU A 233 18.88 -1.41 -15.06
N SER A 234 20.01 -1.82 -14.47
CA SER A 234 20.76 -2.97 -14.99
C SER A 234 20.02 -4.28 -14.72
N GLU A 235 20.28 -5.31 -15.52
CA GLU A 235 19.65 -6.64 -15.39
C GLU A 235 19.86 -7.24 -13.99
N ASP A 236 21.05 -7.07 -13.40
CA ASP A 236 21.36 -7.57 -12.05
C ASP A 236 20.53 -6.88 -10.97
N VAL A 237 20.32 -5.56 -11.09
CA VAL A 237 19.47 -4.79 -10.16
C VAL A 237 18.01 -5.21 -10.30
N ILE A 238 17.52 -5.37 -11.54
CA ILE A 238 16.18 -5.87 -11.81
C ILE A 238 15.98 -7.25 -11.19
N ALA A 239 16.91 -8.18 -11.42
CA ALA A 239 16.83 -9.54 -10.87
C ALA A 239 16.82 -9.53 -9.33
N THR A 240 17.68 -8.71 -8.72
CA THR A 240 17.75 -8.58 -7.26
C THR A 240 16.46 -8.01 -6.66
N MET A 241 15.91 -6.95 -7.24
CA MET A 241 14.64 -6.35 -6.76
C MET A 241 13.48 -7.33 -6.87
N ARG A 242 13.37 -8.05 -7.98
CA ARG A 242 12.35 -9.07 -8.17
C ARG A 242 12.48 -10.20 -7.14
N GLN A 243 13.70 -10.69 -6.91
CA GLN A 243 13.98 -11.69 -5.87
C GLN A 243 13.60 -11.20 -4.47
N TYR A 244 13.93 -9.95 -4.13
CA TYR A 244 13.54 -9.37 -2.83
C TYR A 244 12.02 -9.22 -2.73
N ALA A 245 11.34 -8.79 -3.78
CA ALA A 245 9.90 -8.65 -3.80
C ALA A 245 9.19 -10.01 -3.58
N GLU A 246 9.59 -11.06 -4.31
CA GLU A 246 9.05 -12.41 -4.16
C GLU A 246 9.32 -12.96 -2.74
N LYS A 247 10.54 -12.78 -2.24
CA LYS A 247 10.92 -13.21 -0.90
C LYS A 247 10.15 -12.47 0.21
N ALA A 248 9.95 -11.16 0.05
CA ALA A 248 9.18 -10.33 0.97
C ALA A 248 7.71 -10.75 1.00
N PHE A 249 7.10 -10.94 -0.18
CA PHE A 249 5.73 -11.41 -0.32
C PHE A 249 5.52 -12.76 0.35
N HIS A 250 6.44 -13.68 0.13
CA HIS A 250 6.39 -14.99 0.79
C HIS A 250 6.57 -14.87 2.32
N ALA A 251 7.50 -14.02 2.79
CA ALA A 251 7.78 -13.86 4.21
C ALA A 251 6.60 -13.33 5.03
N ILE A 252 5.74 -12.51 4.44
CA ILE A 252 4.50 -12.04 5.10
C ILE A 252 3.32 -13.01 4.90
N GLY A 253 3.50 -14.13 4.21
CA GLY A 253 2.41 -15.06 3.85
C GLY A 253 1.48 -14.46 2.79
N GLY A 254 2.03 -13.70 1.85
CA GLY A 254 1.29 -13.01 0.80
C GLY A 254 0.62 -13.95 -0.18
N VAL A 255 -0.59 -13.60 -0.60
CA VAL A 255 -1.39 -14.29 -1.63
C VAL A 255 -2.12 -13.27 -2.49
N GLY A 256 -2.55 -13.68 -3.67
CA GLY A 256 -3.32 -12.85 -4.59
C GLY A 256 -2.47 -11.80 -5.29
N LEU A 257 -2.33 -10.63 -4.70
CA LEU A 257 -1.59 -9.51 -5.31
C LEU A 257 -0.99 -8.57 -4.24
N ALA A 258 0.13 -7.95 -4.59
CA ALA A 258 0.75 -6.88 -3.81
C ALA A 258 1.67 -6.04 -4.68
N ARG A 259 2.14 -4.90 -4.16
CA ARG A 259 3.21 -4.10 -4.73
C ARG A 259 4.29 -3.88 -3.68
N CYS A 260 5.53 -4.15 -4.03
CA CYS A 260 6.71 -3.83 -3.24
C CYS A 260 7.32 -2.54 -3.72
N ASP A 261 7.54 -1.60 -2.82
CA ASP A 261 8.13 -0.30 -3.09
C ASP A 261 9.55 -0.27 -2.54
N PHE A 262 10.52 0.09 -3.39
CA PHE A 262 11.94 0.07 -3.10
C PHE A 262 12.56 1.46 -3.19
N PHE A 263 13.57 1.69 -2.36
CA PHE A 263 14.55 2.75 -2.54
C PHE A 263 15.79 2.20 -3.23
N TYR A 264 16.19 2.85 -4.33
CA TYR A 264 17.45 2.56 -5.03
C TYR A 264 18.35 3.77 -4.95
N THR A 265 19.43 3.68 -4.16
CA THR A 265 20.32 4.81 -3.87
C THR A 265 21.34 5.03 -4.99
N ASP A 266 21.94 6.24 -5.03
CA ASP A 266 23.03 6.58 -5.94
C ASP A 266 24.29 5.72 -5.71
N LYS A 267 24.39 5.04 -4.56
CA LYS A 267 25.45 4.08 -4.23
C LYS A 267 25.17 2.67 -4.73
N GLY A 268 23.99 2.44 -5.36
CA GLY A 268 23.56 1.13 -5.83
C GLY A 268 22.97 0.24 -4.73
N GLU A 269 22.63 0.79 -3.57
CA GLU A 269 21.96 0.05 -2.50
C GLU A 269 20.46 -0.09 -2.80
N ILE A 270 19.92 -1.28 -2.52
CA ILE A 270 18.50 -1.61 -2.71
C ILE A 270 17.90 -1.84 -1.33
N PHE A 271 16.95 -1.01 -0.94
CA PHE A 271 16.19 -1.15 0.31
C PHE A 271 14.71 -1.35 0.01
N LEU A 272 14.09 -2.38 0.60
CA LEU A 272 12.64 -2.50 0.56
C LEU A 272 12.05 -1.53 1.57
N ASN A 273 11.18 -0.63 1.10
CA ASN A 273 10.51 0.39 1.91
C ASN A 273 9.21 -0.15 2.50
N GLU A 274 8.27 -0.58 1.66
CA GLU A 274 6.97 -1.08 2.09
C GLU A 274 6.37 -2.11 1.13
N LEU A 275 5.36 -2.86 1.62
CA LEU A 275 4.50 -3.72 0.82
C LEU A 275 3.07 -3.18 0.87
N ASN A 276 2.47 -2.99 -0.29
CA ASN A 276 1.08 -2.57 -0.45
C ASN A 276 0.24 -3.78 -0.86
N THR A 277 -0.58 -4.30 0.06
CA THR A 277 -1.40 -5.50 -0.17
C THR A 277 -2.70 -5.20 -0.91
N MET A 278 -3.02 -3.93 -1.09
CA MET A 278 -4.12 -3.44 -1.93
C MET A 278 -3.66 -2.20 -2.70
N PRO A 279 -2.75 -2.38 -3.67
CA PRO A 279 -2.20 -1.25 -4.42
C PRO A 279 -3.27 -0.54 -5.23
N GLY A 280 -3.04 0.74 -5.55
CA GLY A 280 -3.91 1.50 -6.42
C GLY A 280 -4.24 0.73 -7.70
N PHE A 281 -5.53 0.66 -8.06
CA PHE A 281 -6.02 -0.20 -9.14
C PHE A 281 -6.84 0.58 -10.18
N THR A 282 -6.44 1.82 -10.48
CA THR A 282 -6.96 2.57 -11.63
C THR A 282 -6.12 2.26 -12.87
N LYS A 283 -6.62 2.56 -14.05
CA LYS A 283 -5.85 2.39 -15.30
C LYS A 283 -4.54 3.22 -15.36
N TRP A 284 -4.37 4.15 -14.44
CA TRP A 284 -3.20 5.01 -14.33
C TRP A 284 -2.31 4.64 -13.14
N SER A 285 -2.71 3.65 -12.35
CA SER A 285 -1.94 3.19 -11.20
C SER A 285 -0.75 2.33 -11.66
N MET A 286 0.37 2.44 -10.96
CA MET A 286 1.59 1.70 -11.30
C MET A 286 1.34 0.19 -11.36
N TYR A 287 0.63 -0.40 -10.40
CA TYR A 287 0.44 -1.85 -10.34
C TYR A 287 -0.15 -2.44 -11.63
N PRO A 288 -1.31 -2.01 -12.16
CA PRO A 288 -1.81 -2.54 -13.42
C PRO A 288 -0.89 -2.21 -14.62
N LEU A 289 -0.25 -1.05 -14.66
CA LEU A 289 0.67 -0.69 -15.74
C LEU A 289 1.91 -1.60 -15.79
N LEU A 290 2.43 -2.03 -14.64
CA LEU A 290 3.51 -3.02 -14.56
C LEU A 290 3.11 -4.34 -15.23
N TRP A 291 1.87 -4.81 -14.99
CA TRP A 291 1.39 -6.06 -15.57
C TRP A 291 1.01 -5.92 -17.05
N GLU A 292 0.50 -4.77 -17.47
CA GLU A 292 0.29 -4.50 -18.91
C GLU A 292 1.60 -4.53 -19.68
N ASN A 293 2.69 -3.98 -19.12
CA ASN A 293 4.03 -4.10 -19.68
C ASN A 293 4.53 -5.56 -19.80
N MET A 294 4.03 -6.46 -18.94
CA MET A 294 4.30 -7.89 -18.95
C MET A 294 3.32 -8.68 -19.84
N GLY A 295 2.41 -8.01 -20.57
CA GLY A 295 1.43 -8.64 -21.45
C GLY A 295 0.15 -9.14 -20.78
N ILE A 296 -0.09 -8.79 -19.51
CA ILE A 296 -1.36 -9.05 -18.82
C ILE A 296 -2.21 -7.79 -18.91
N SER A 297 -3.31 -7.85 -19.66
CA SER A 297 -4.18 -6.70 -19.85
C SER A 297 -4.86 -6.25 -18.56
N TYR A 298 -5.26 -4.98 -18.52
CA TYR A 298 -6.02 -4.41 -17.40
C TYR A 298 -7.44 -5.00 -17.29
N THR A 299 -7.96 -5.61 -18.37
CA THR A 299 -9.25 -6.32 -18.42
C THR A 299 -9.13 -7.72 -17.88
#